data_b2f94debf129b8154f3f0bcef2f4aafc
#
_entry.id   b2f94debf129b8154f3f0bcef2f4aafc
#
_cell.length_a   1.000
_cell.length_b   1.000
_cell.length_c   1.000
_cell.angle_alpha   90.00
_cell.angle_beta   90.00
_cell.angle_gamma   90.00
#
_symmetry.space_group_name_H-M   'P 1'
#
loop_
_entity.id
_entity.type
_entity.pdbx_description
1 polymer ?
#
loop_
_entity_poly.entity_id
_entity_poly.type
_entity_poly.pdbx_seq_one_letter_code
_entity_poly.pdbx_strand_id
1 'polypeptide(L)'
;MDSKLDKYHSIFVSHYGDLCNYASLFVPRQDAEDVVCDIFTNLIETKSPSEVSRNYLFTSVRNRCLNRIRDRKSSKAYQDYIAERLSEYFETPDESLFMDVKEQLCKAIQDLPERYRQVFILSRFSGLSNKEIAQQTGLSVRTVESYVTSALKILRTVLKDYLFFLLTII
;
A
#
# COMPACT_ATOMS: atom_id res chain seq x y z
N MET A 1 -25.45 -22.30 4.91
CA MET A 1 -24.33 -22.00 3.96
C MET A 1 -24.45 -20.61 3.37
N ASP A 2 -25.66 -20.14 3.21
CA ASP A 2 -25.95 -18.81 2.61
C ASP A 2 -25.40 -17.61 3.41
N SER A 3 -25.47 -17.65 4.74
CA SER A 3 -25.06 -16.52 5.61
C SER A 3 -23.55 -16.15 5.54
N LYS A 4 -22.65 -17.07 5.19
CA LYS A 4 -21.22 -16.78 5.08
C LYS A 4 -20.93 -16.07 3.75
N LEU A 5 -21.52 -16.55 2.67
CA LEU A 5 -21.36 -15.98 1.33
C LEU A 5 -21.98 -14.58 1.24
N ASP A 6 -23.14 -14.37 1.85
CA ASP A 6 -23.81 -13.08 1.92
C ASP A 6 -22.97 -12.02 2.64
N LYS A 7 -22.26 -12.43 3.70
CA LYS A 7 -21.34 -11.53 4.42
C LYS A 7 -20.14 -11.12 3.54
N TYR A 8 -19.55 -12.08 2.79
CA TYR A 8 -18.48 -11.73 1.85
C TYR A 8 -18.97 -10.87 0.72
N HIS A 9 -20.17 -11.13 0.18
CA HIS A 9 -20.78 -10.28 -0.83
C HIS A 9 -20.99 -8.85 -0.33
N SER A 10 -21.49 -8.69 0.90
CA SER A 10 -21.64 -7.36 1.52
C SER A 10 -20.30 -6.63 1.67
N ILE A 11 -19.24 -7.33 2.14
CA ILE A 11 -17.89 -6.76 2.26
C ILE A 11 -17.34 -6.39 0.88
N PHE A 12 -17.53 -7.25 -0.12
CA PHE A 12 -17.10 -7.01 -1.51
C PHE A 12 -17.75 -5.74 -2.07
N VAL A 13 -19.08 -5.67 -2.06
CA VAL A 13 -19.83 -4.52 -2.60
C VAL A 13 -19.45 -3.22 -1.89
N SER A 14 -19.25 -3.27 -0.56
CA SER A 14 -18.92 -2.08 0.23
C SER A 14 -17.50 -1.55 -0.01
N HIS A 15 -16.56 -2.39 -0.45
CA HIS A 15 -15.15 -2.01 -0.52
C HIS A 15 -14.51 -2.15 -1.90
N TYR A 16 -15.19 -2.80 -2.86
CA TYR A 16 -14.62 -3.10 -4.18
C TYR A 16 -14.11 -1.86 -4.91
N GLY A 17 -14.94 -0.81 -5.00
CA GLY A 17 -14.57 0.42 -5.67
C GLY A 17 -13.35 1.11 -5.03
N ASP A 18 -13.36 1.23 -3.70
CA ASP A 18 -12.25 1.83 -2.95
C ASP A 18 -10.96 1.03 -3.12
N LEU A 19 -11.05 -0.32 -3.08
CA LEU A 19 -9.91 -1.20 -3.24
C LEU A 19 -9.34 -1.17 -4.66
N CYS A 20 -10.19 -1.11 -5.69
CA CYS A 20 -9.75 -0.97 -7.07
C CYS A 20 -9.08 0.39 -7.32
N ASN A 21 -9.65 1.48 -6.79
CA ASN A 21 -9.04 2.80 -6.86
C ASN A 21 -7.69 2.82 -6.13
N TYR A 22 -7.60 2.19 -4.97
CA TYR A 22 -6.34 2.07 -4.24
C TYR A 22 -5.31 1.22 -4.98
N ALA A 23 -5.70 0.07 -5.53
CA ALA A 23 -4.82 -0.80 -6.32
C ALA A 23 -4.28 -0.09 -7.57
N SER A 24 -5.10 0.74 -8.23
CA SER A 24 -4.69 1.48 -9.43
C SER A 24 -3.64 2.56 -9.19
N LEU A 25 -3.33 2.89 -7.93
CA LEU A 25 -2.16 3.70 -7.58
C LEU A 25 -0.83 2.94 -7.79
N PHE A 26 -0.87 1.61 -7.82
CA PHE A 26 0.32 0.75 -7.91
C PHE A 26 0.42 0.03 -9.25
N VAL A 27 -0.71 -0.32 -9.85
CA VAL A 27 -0.77 -1.15 -11.07
C VAL A 27 -1.83 -0.61 -12.03
N PRO A 28 -1.78 -0.93 -13.34
CA PRO A 28 -2.82 -0.58 -14.30
C PRO A 28 -4.21 -1.03 -13.83
N ARG A 29 -5.26 -0.27 -14.21
CA ARG A 29 -6.64 -0.50 -13.74
C ARG A 29 -7.12 -1.94 -13.95
N GLN A 30 -6.81 -2.53 -15.09
CA GLN A 30 -7.16 -3.91 -15.38
C GLN A 30 -6.51 -4.89 -14.38
N ASP A 31 -5.22 -4.68 -14.08
CA ASP A 31 -4.51 -5.46 -13.07
C ASP A 31 -5.03 -5.21 -11.65
N ALA A 32 -5.50 -4.00 -11.38
CA ALA A 32 -6.07 -3.63 -10.10
C ALA A 32 -7.36 -4.42 -9.80
N GLU A 33 -8.24 -4.53 -10.78
CA GLU A 33 -9.47 -5.32 -10.68
C GLU A 33 -9.15 -6.81 -10.44
N ASP A 34 -8.19 -7.37 -11.18
CA ASP A 34 -7.72 -8.75 -11.00
C ASP A 34 -7.15 -8.97 -9.59
N VAL A 35 -6.33 -8.04 -9.11
CA VAL A 35 -5.75 -8.12 -7.75
C VAL A 35 -6.84 -8.17 -6.69
N VAL A 36 -7.85 -7.31 -6.80
CA VAL A 36 -8.95 -7.27 -5.84
C VAL A 36 -9.78 -8.56 -5.89
N CYS A 37 -10.10 -9.06 -7.08
CA CYS A 37 -10.82 -10.33 -7.25
C CYS A 37 -10.04 -11.51 -6.69
N ASP A 38 -8.74 -11.62 -6.95
CA ASP A 38 -7.85 -12.66 -6.41
C ASP A 38 -7.86 -12.67 -4.87
N ILE A 39 -7.85 -11.47 -4.26
CA ILE A 39 -7.86 -11.35 -2.79
C ILE A 39 -9.18 -11.88 -2.23
N PHE A 40 -10.32 -11.50 -2.80
CA PHE A 40 -11.62 -11.96 -2.33
C PHE A 40 -11.80 -13.46 -2.52
N THR A 41 -11.34 -14.02 -3.64
CA THR A 41 -11.34 -15.46 -3.87
C THR A 41 -10.56 -16.18 -2.77
N ASN A 42 -9.35 -15.73 -2.47
CA ASN A 42 -8.53 -16.32 -1.40
C ASN A 42 -9.18 -16.16 -0.02
N LEU A 43 -9.82 -15.01 0.25
CA LEU A 43 -10.48 -14.76 1.54
C LEU A 43 -11.65 -15.73 1.80
N ILE A 44 -12.45 -16.00 0.78
CA ILE A 44 -13.59 -16.94 0.90
C ILE A 44 -13.12 -18.32 1.32
N GLU A 45 -11.95 -18.74 0.82
CA GLU A 45 -11.38 -20.06 1.10
C GLU A 45 -10.67 -20.14 2.46
N THR A 46 -9.97 -19.07 2.85
CA THR A 46 -8.97 -19.16 3.93
C THR A 46 -9.38 -18.49 5.24
N LYS A 47 -10.37 -17.59 5.24
CA LYS A 47 -10.71 -16.79 6.42
C LYS A 47 -12.19 -16.86 6.77
N SER A 48 -12.51 -16.37 7.95
CA SER A 48 -13.87 -16.08 8.38
C SER A 48 -14.24 -14.62 8.07
N PRO A 49 -15.49 -14.29 7.70
CA PRO A 49 -15.87 -12.89 7.43
C PRO A 49 -15.61 -11.94 8.60
N SER A 50 -15.70 -12.44 9.85
CA SER A 50 -15.42 -11.67 11.06
C SER A 50 -13.95 -11.28 11.26
N GLU A 51 -13.03 -11.94 10.55
CA GLU A 51 -11.59 -11.66 10.59
C GLU A 51 -11.16 -10.66 9.51
N VAL A 52 -12.09 -10.29 8.61
CA VAL A 52 -11.80 -9.40 7.49
C VAL A 52 -12.09 -7.96 7.92
N SER A 53 -11.05 -7.25 8.34
CA SER A 53 -11.13 -5.81 8.61
C SER A 53 -10.80 -4.99 7.35
N ARG A 54 -11.26 -3.73 7.32
CA ARG A 54 -10.88 -2.77 6.27
C ARG A 54 -9.37 -2.68 6.11
N ASN A 55 -8.64 -2.51 7.21
CA ASN A 55 -7.18 -2.44 7.19
C ASN A 55 -6.53 -3.70 6.61
N TYR A 56 -7.09 -4.87 6.90
CA TYR A 56 -6.63 -6.14 6.33
C TYR A 56 -6.79 -6.15 4.81
N LEU A 57 -7.93 -5.68 4.27
CA LEU A 57 -8.19 -5.62 2.83
C LEU A 57 -7.17 -4.71 2.13
N PHE A 58 -7.01 -3.47 2.60
CA PHE A 58 -6.06 -2.52 2.01
C PHE A 58 -4.61 -3.00 2.08
N THR A 59 -4.20 -3.60 3.20
CA THR A 59 -2.87 -4.20 3.34
C THR A 59 -2.66 -5.37 2.36
N SER A 60 -3.68 -6.22 2.18
CA SER A 60 -3.63 -7.36 1.26
C SER A 60 -3.52 -6.90 -0.19
N VAL A 61 -4.31 -5.89 -0.60
CA VAL A 61 -4.24 -5.27 -1.93
C VAL A 61 -2.86 -4.70 -2.18
N ARG A 62 -2.34 -3.90 -1.26
CA ARG A 62 -1.01 -3.31 -1.38
C ARG A 62 0.08 -4.38 -1.56
N ASN A 63 0.09 -5.39 -0.68
CA ASN A 63 1.09 -6.46 -0.74
C ASN A 63 0.99 -7.25 -2.05
N ARG A 64 -0.21 -7.51 -2.54
CA ARG A 64 -0.43 -8.20 -3.83
C ARG A 64 0.05 -7.35 -5.01
N CYS A 65 -0.23 -6.05 -5.01
CA CYS A 65 0.28 -5.11 -6.00
C CYS A 65 1.81 -5.07 -5.99
N LEU A 66 2.44 -4.93 -4.82
CA LEU A 66 3.90 -4.91 -4.70
C LEU A 66 4.55 -6.21 -5.20
N ASN A 67 3.92 -7.36 -4.93
CA ASN A 67 4.39 -8.63 -5.49
C ASN A 67 4.29 -8.65 -7.03
N ARG A 68 3.17 -8.19 -7.61
CA ARG A 68 3.02 -8.07 -9.07
C ARG A 68 4.06 -7.14 -9.69
N ILE A 69 4.33 -6.02 -9.06
CA ILE A 69 5.39 -5.08 -9.44
C ILE A 69 6.76 -5.77 -9.43
N ARG A 70 7.06 -6.47 -8.35
CA ARG A 70 8.33 -7.19 -8.19
C ARG A 70 8.52 -8.23 -9.30
N ASP A 71 7.47 -8.99 -9.60
CA ASP A 71 7.52 -10.02 -10.63
C ASP A 71 7.69 -9.41 -12.04
N ARG A 72 7.27 -8.14 -12.24
CA ARG A 72 7.38 -7.38 -13.50
C ARG A 72 8.59 -6.44 -13.56
N LYS A 73 9.38 -6.28 -12.51
CA LYS A 73 10.52 -5.32 -12.43
C LYS A 73 11.57 -5.44 -13.53
N SER A 74 11.55 -6.51 -14.33
CA SER A 74 12.41 -6.65 -15.51
C SER A 74 11.84 -5.99 -16.77
N SER A 75 10.63 -5.43 -16.76
CA SER A 75 10.02 -4.84 -17.95
C SER A 75 10.14 -3.31 -17.93
N LYS A 76 10.77 -2.77 -18.97
CA LYS A 76 10.86 -1.31 -19.24
C LYS A 76 9.47 -0.65 -19.22
N ALA A 77 8.46 -1.34 -19.73
CA ALA A 77 7.07 -0.89 -19.76
C ALA A 77 6.49 -0.56 -18.37
N TYR A 78 6.96 -1.21 -17.31
CA TYR A 78 6.52 -0.90 -15.95
C TYR A 78 7.17 0.39 -15.41
N GLN A 79 8.46 0.62 -15.72
CA GLN A 79 9.16 1.85 -15.33
C GLN A 79 8.53 3.07 -16.03
N ASP A 80 8.21 2.92 -17.32
CA ASP A 80 7.53 3.94 -18.11
C ASP A 80 6.12 4.22 -17.56
N TYR A 81 5.35 3.19 -17.18
CA TYR A 81 4.03 3.32 -16.57
C TYR A 81 4.07 4.08 -15.23
N ILE A 82 5.03 3.79 -14.35
CA ILE A 82 5.17 4.50 -13.07
C ILE A 82 5.58 5.96 -13.30
N ALA A 83 6.47 6.23 -14.26
CA ALA A 83 6.86 7.59 -14.61
C ALA A 83 5.67 8.41 -15.15
N GLU A 84 4.85 7.83 -16.03
CA GLU A 84 3.64 8.43 -16.58
C GLU A 84 2.60 8.70 -15.50
N ARG A 85 2.35 7.73 -14.60
CA ARG A 85 1.41 7.89 -13.48
C ARG A 85 1.85 8.94 -12.48
N LEU A 86 3.14 9.02 -12.17
CA LEU A 86 3.67 10.10 -11.34
C LEU A 86 3.46 11.44 -12.00
N SER A 87 3.67 11.55 -13.33
CA SER A 87 3.42 12.77 -14.10
C SER A 87 1.94 13.17 -14.06
N GLU A 88 1.01 12.24 -14.40
CA GLU A 88 -0.44 12.50 -14.35
C GLU A 88 -0.92 12.93 -12.95
N TYR A 89 -0.36 12.33 -11.90
CA TYR A 89 -0.71 12.66 -10.50
C TYR A 89 -0.25 14.07 -10.11
N PHE A 90 0.75 14.63 -10.81
CA PHE A 90 1.28 15.97 -10.59
C PHE A 90 0.63 17.04 -11.46
N GLU A 91 -0.21 16.67 -12.44
CA GLU A 91 -0.89 17.58 -13.36
C GLU A 91 -2.36 17.86 -13.01
N THR A 92 -2.90 17.35 -11.87
CA THR A 92 -4.29 17.58 -11.48
C THR A 92 -4.50 18.99 -10.89
N PRO A 93 -5.64 19.67 -11.18
CA PRO A 93 -5.86 21.10 -10.90
C PRO A 93 -5.98 21.52 -9.44
N ASP A 94 -5.87 20.62 -8.48
CA ASP A 94 -5.92 20.93 -7.04
C ASP A 94 -4.51 20.95 -6.43
N GLU A 95 -3.59 21.60 -7.14
CA GLU A 95 -2.14 21.60 -6.87
C GLU A 95 -1.77 22.11 -5.47
N SER A 96 -2.51 23.09 -4.92
CA SER A 96 -2.07 23.73 -3.67
C SER A 96 -2.19 22.83 -2.46
N LEU A 97 -3.34 22.16 -2.29
CA LEU A 97 -3.57 21.24 -1.16
C LEU A 97 -2.72 19.99 -1.27
N PHE A 98 -2.51 19.52 -2.50
CA PHE A 98 -1.69 18.33 -2.78
C PHE A 98 -0.18 18.59 -2.58
N MET A 99 0.28 19.77 -2.95
CA MET A 99 1.67 20.18 -2.74
C MET A 99 2.00 20.31 -1.27
N ASP A 100 1.10 20.92 -0.48
CA ASP A 100 1.27 21.05 0.98
C ASP A 100 1.33 19.67 1.66
N VAL A 101 0.43 18.75 1.29
CA VAL A 101 0.41 17.38 1.84
C VAL A 101 1.68 16.61 1.46
N LYS A 102 2.14 16.73 0.21
CA LYS A 102 3.36 16.08 -0.26
C LYS A 102 4.59 16.62 0.47
N GLU A 103 4.70 17.94 0.62
CA GLU A 103 5.81 18.56 1.35
C GLU A 103 5.83 18.12 2.81
N GLN A 104 4.69 18.14 3.48
CA GLN A 104 4.54 17.66 4.86
C GLN A 104 4.90 16.19 5.00
N LEU A 105 4.48 15.34 4.07
CA LEU A 105 4.83 13.92 4.06
C LEU A 105 6.33 13.71 3.85
N CYS A 106 6.93 14.39 2.86
CA CYS A 106 8.37 14.30 2.61
C CYS A 106 9.18 14.75 3.82
N LYS A 107 8.79 15.87 4.44
CA LYS A 107 9.42 16.36 5.66
C LYS A 107 9.28 15.37 6.81
N ALA A 108 8.07 14.86 7.06
CA ALA A 108 7.83 13.88 8.10
C ALA A 108 8.66 12.59 7.91
N ILE A 109 8.86 12.15 6.65
CA ILE A 109 9.73 11.00 6.36
C ILE A 109 11.20 11.37 6.59
N GLN A 110 11.64 12.57 6.23
CA GLN A 110 13.01 13.04 6.47
C GLN A 110 13.32 13.17 7.97
N ASP A 111 12.34 13.56 8.76
CA ASP A 111 12.46 13.72 10.22
C ASP A 111 12.42 12.38 10.99
N LEU A 112 12.10 11.27 10.31
CA LEU A 112 12.21 9.94 10.93
C LEU A 112 13.65 9.65 11.36
N PRO A 113 13.85 9.01 12.55
CA PRO A 113 15.15 8.47 12.91
C PRO A 113 15.73 7.59 11.79
N GLU A 114 17.02 7.76 11.46
CA GLU A 114 17.69 7.16 10.31
C GLU A 114 17.38 5.67 10.15
N ARG A 115 17.46 4.89 11.24
CA ARG A 115 17.18 3.46 11.26
C ARG A 115 15.75 3.10 10.81
N TYR A 116 14.76 3.94 11.13
CA TYR A 116 13.37 3.73 10.72
C TYR A 116 13.13 4.21 9.30
N ARG A 117 13.72 5.38 8.95
CA ARG A 117 13.61 5.99 7.63
C ARG A 117 14.11 5.06 6.54
N GLN A 118 15.31 4.50 6.68
CA GLN A 118 15.91 3.60 5.70
C GLN A 118 15.01 2.37 5.45
N VAL A 119 14.61 1.68 6.51
CA VAL A 119 13.74 0.50 6.41
C VAL A 119 12.37 0.86 5.87
N PHE A 120 11.80 2.01 6.25
CA PHE A 120 10.52 2.49 5.76
C PHE A 120 10.57 2.76 4.24
N ILE A 121 11.60 3.45 3.74
CA ILE A 121 11.78 3.73 2.31
C ILE A 121 11.89 2.42 1.53
N LEU A 122 12.73 1.49 1.95
CA LEU A 122 12.88 0.18 1.31
C LEU A 122 11.56 -0.60 1.26
N SER A 123 10.79 -0.55 2.35
CA SER A 123 9.50 -1.24 2.45
C SER A 123 8.40 -0.62 1.59
N ARG A 124 8.40 0.71 1.40
CA ARG A 124 7.27 1.43 0.76
C ARG A 124 7.55 1.82 -0.68
N PHE A 125 8.76 2.19 -1.00
CA PHE A 125 9.11 2.75 -2.31
C PHE A 125 9.99 1.82 -3.17
N SER A 126 10.66 0.83 -2.55
CA SER A 126 11.51 -0.11 -3.31
C SER A 126 10.84 -1.45 -3.59
N GLY A 127 9.62 -1.69 -3.08
CA GLY A 127 8.86 -2.92 -3.28
C GLY A 127 9.53 -4.18 -2.73
N LEU A 128 10.48 -4.04 -1.78
CA LEU A 128 11.18 -5.16 -1.17
C LEU A 128 10.32 -5.80 -0.08
N SER A 129 10.38 -7.13 0.01
CA SER A 129 9.80 -7.88 1.12
C SER A 129 10.63 -7.68 2.40
N ASN A 130 10.03 -7.91 3.57
CA ASN A 130 10.73 -7.83 4.85
C ASN A 130 11.97 -8.76 4.90
N LYS A 131 11.94 -9.89 4.19
CA LYS A 131 13.10 -10.80 4.08
C LYS A 131 14.24 -10.20 3.27
N GLU A 132 13.93 -9.58 2.12
CA GLU A 132 14.90 -8.92 1.27
C GLU A 132 15.52 -7.69 1.96
N ILE A 133 14.68 -6.90 2.66
CA ILE A 133 15.15 -5.77 3.48
C ILE A 133 16.09 -6.27 4.58
N ALA A 134 15.73 -7.35 5.27
CA ALA A 134 16.56 -7.95 6.32
C ALA A 134 17.93 -8.38 5.79
N GLN A 135 17.96 -9.03 4.61
CA GLN A 135 19.21 -9.41 3.93
C GLN A 135 20.05 -8.20 3.53
N GLN A 136 19.42 -7.17 2.95
CA GLN A 136 20.11 -5.97 2.48
C GLN A 136 20.67 -5.11 3.62
N THR A 137 19.96 -5.06 4.74
CA THR A 137 20.32 -4.21 5.90
C THR A 137 21.09 -4.91 7.00
N GLY A 138 21.23 -6.24 6.92
CA GLY A 138 21.84 -7.06 7.97
C GLY A 138 20.98 -7.19 9.23
N LEU A 139 19.69 -6.82 9.16
CA LEU A 139 18.76 -6.88 10.28
C LEU A 139 17.99 -8.21 10.29
N SER A 140 17.40 -8.57 11.45
CA SER A 140 16.42 -9.66 11.47
C SER A 140 15.10 -9.22 10.85
N VAL A 141 14.32 -10.15 10.27
CA VAL A 141 12.97 -9.87 9.72
C VAL A 141 12.09 -9.22 10.80
N ARG A 142 12.15 -9.71 12.03
CA ARG A 142 11.41 -9.15 13.18
C ARG A 142 11.81 -7.70 13.47
N THR A 143 13.08 -7.36 13.33
CA THR A 143 13.58 -5.99 13.51
C THR A 143 13.05 -5.09 12.39
N VAL A 144 13.04 -5.55 11.14
CA VAL A 144 12.47 -4.83 10.00
C VAL A 144 11.00 -4.54 10.24
N GLU A 145 10.19 -5.52 10.64
CA GLU A 145 8.77 -5.34 10.98
C GLU A 145 8.55 -4.32 12.11
N SER A 146 9.37 -4.40 13.15
CA SER A 146 9.33 -3.46 14.26
C SER A 146 9.67 -2.03 13.82
N TYR A 147 10.66 -1.86 12.95
CA TYR A 147 11.07 -0.55 12.45
C TYR A 147 10.03 0.07 11.53
N VAL A 148 9.43 -0.72 10.64
CA VAL A 148 8.28 -0.27 9.81
C VAL A 148 7.12 0.17 10.69
N THR A 149 6.76 -0.63 11.71
CA THR A 149 5.68 -0.31 12.64
C THR A 149 5.95 0.98 13.41
N SER A 150 7.20 1.17 13.87
CA SER A 150 7.62 2.39 14.58
C SER A 150 7.59 3.62 13.70
N ALA A 151 8.07 3.51 12.45
CA ALA A 151 8.00 4.58 11.46
C ALA A 151 6.55 5.01 11.22
N LEU A 152 5.65 4.04 10.99
CA LEU A 152 4.23 4.29 10.79
C LEU A 152 3.57 4.97 11.99
N LYS A 153 3.94 4.58 13.21
CA LYS A 153 3.42 5.20 14.44
C LYS A 153 3.83 6.68 14.53
N ILE A 154 5.08 7.00 14.22
CA ILE A 154 5.57 8.38 14.22
C ILE A 154 4.86 9.20 13.13
N LEU A 155 4.81 8.70 11.89
CA LEU A 155 4.15 9.38 10.78
C LEU A 155 2.67 9.65 11.05
N ARG A 156 1.94 8.69 11.63
CA ARG A 156 0.55 8.89 12.05
C ARG A 156 0.37 9.99 13.09
N THR A 157 1.34 10.18 13.96
CA THR A 157 1.28 11.23 14.98
C THR A 157 1.53 12.61 14.38
N VAL A 158 2.47 12.71 13.45
CA VAL A 158 2.84 13.96 12.78
C VAL A 158 1.77 14.39 11.75
N LEU A 159 1.20 13.42 11.04
CA LEU A 159 0.29 13.65 9.92
C LEU A 159 -1.18 13.42 10.28
N LYS A 160 -1.58 13.68 11.53
CA LYS A 160 -2.97 13.46 12.01
C LYS A 160 -4.03 14.10 11.11
N ASP A 161 -3.78 15.30 10.64
CA ASP A 161 -4.71 16.08 9.83
C ASP A 161 -4.77 15.58 8.37
N TYR A 162 -3.83 14.75 7.97
CA TYR A 162 -3.73 14.15 6.62
C TYR A 162 -4.00 12.65 6.61
N LEU A 163 -4.78 12.17 7.58
CA LEU A 163 -5.03 10.74 7.82
C LEU A 163 -5.58 10.00 6.59
N PHE A 164 -6.34 10.70 5.75
CA PHE A 164 -6.87 10.15 4.50
C PHE A 164 -5.76 9.81 3.50
N PHE A 165 -4.79 10.70 3.34
CA PHE A 165 -3.62 10.49 2.44
C PHE A 165 -2.68 9.42 3.00
N LEU A 166 -2.53 9.36 4.32
CA LEU A 166 -1.75 8.30 4.97
C LEU A 166 -2.33 6.91 4.73
N LEU A 167 -3.65 6.77 4.68
CA LEU A 167 -4.30 5.49 4.40
C LEU A 167 -4.06 5.01 2.96
N THR A 168 -3.76 5.92 2.02
CA THR A 168 -3.46 5.57 0.63
C THR A 168 -1.99 5.23 0.40
N ILE A 169 -1.06 5.77 1.20
CA ILE A 169 0.40 5.58 1.03
C ILE A 169 0.96 4.56 2.02
N ILE A 170 0.29 4.35 3.14
CA ILE A 170 0.69 3.44 4.23
C ILE A 170 -0.04 2.12 4.19
#